data_3c53ce031faffdd93a9ee823f9e92f98
#
_entry.id   3c53ce031faffdd93a9ee823f9e92f98
#
_cell.length_a   1.000
_cell.length_b   1.000
_cell.length_c   1.000
_cell.angle_alpha   90.00
_cell.angle_beta   90.00
_cell.angle_gamma   90.00
#
_symmetry.space_group_name_H-M   'P 1'
#
loop_
_entity.id
_entity.type
_entity.pdbx_description
1 polymer ?
#
loop_
_entity_poly.entity_id
_entity_poly.type
_entity_poly.pdbx_seq_one_letter_code
_entity_poly.pdbx_strand_id
1 'polypeptide(L)'
;MLKSFIADLHIHSCLSPCGDLDMSPRKIVATAHERKIDIIAITDHNSTENIKAAIKASQYTPLTVLAGMEVTSEEEAHLLALFDHDESIFTFQTFIYEHLMSFPADQRMIDDQVIVNENDGVEGFNDHLLLGATSLPFKQLVDEVHRLNGLAIASHVDKESFSIIAQLGFIPDDLQLDALEISTFMSIDQAKTLFPDTNRFPLVKFSDAHYLKDIGKQTTNLLIQEPTINELKLAFANSQGRKILDQV
;
A
#
# COMPACT_ATOMS: atom_id res chain seq x y z
N MET A 1 -9.20 -16.66 18.31
CA MET A 1 -9.16 -15.69 19.45
C MET A 1 -8.57 -14.40 18.94
N LEU A 2 -9.17 -13.24 19.25
CA LEU A 2 -8.65 -11.95 18.83
C LEU A 2 -7.32 -11.64 19.50
N LYS A 3 -6.38 -11.05 18.75
CA LYS A 3 -5.04 -10.63 19.20
C LYS A 3 -4.75 -9.23 18.65
N SER A 4 -3.85 -8.52 19.32
CA SER A 4 -3.32 -7.26 18.80
C SER A 4 -2.24 -7.56 17.77
N PHE A 5 -2.28 -6.83 16.64
CA PHE A 5 -1.28 -6.87 15.58
C PHE A 5 -0.85 -5.45 15.24
N ILE A 6 0.45 -5.24 15.08
CA ILE A 6 1.05 -3.99 14.60
C ILE A 6 1.22 -4.11 13.09
N ALA A 7 0.58 -3.21 12.33
CA ALA A 7 0.59 -3.23 10.88
C ALA A 7 1.21 -1.98 10.27
N ASP A 8 2.13 -2.15 9.31
CA ASP A 8 2.66 -1.12 8.42
C ASP A 8 2.41 -1.54 6.98
N LEU A 9 1.31 -1.03 6.41
CA LEU A 9 0.78 -1.51 5.13
C LEU A 9 1.11 -0.59 3.95
N HIS A 10 2.11 0.30 4.10
CA HIS A 10 2.55 1.19 3.04
C HIS A 10 4.08 1.29 3.04
N ILE A 11 4.73 0.40 2.26
CA ILE A 11 6.19 0.30 2.17
C ILE A 11 6.58 0.08 0.71
N HIS A 12 7.50 0.92 0.21
CA HIS A 12 8.07 0.79 -1.13
C HIS A 12 9.36 -0.03 -1.11
N SER A 13 9.55 -0.86 -2.13
CA SER A 13 10.81 -1.58 -2.34
C SER A 13 11.73 -0.83 -3.32
N CYS A 14 12.88 -1.42 -3.61
CA CYS A 14 13.79 -0.94 -4.66
C CYS A 14 13.21 -1.03 -6.08
N LEU A 15 11.98 -1.52 -6.25
CA LEU A 15 11.25 -1.51 -7.52
C LEU A 15 10.62 -0.13 -7.79
N SER A 16 10.18 0.57 -6.74
CA SER A 16 9.66 1.94 -6.87
C SER A 16 10.80 2.91 -7.14
N PRO A 17 10.74 3.72 -8.22
CA PRO A 17 11.82 4.65 -8.57
C PRO A 17 12.14 5.71 -7.49
N CYS A 18 11.19 5.97 -6.59
CA CYS A 18 11.37 6.87 -5.44
C CYS A 18 11.96 6.16 -4.21
N GLY A 19 12.00 4.83 -4.20
CA GLY A 19 12.57 4.02 -3.14
C GLY A 19 14.09 3.97 -3.20
N ASP A 20 14.74 3.90 -2.04
CA ASP A 20 16.17 3.69 -1.97
C ASP A 20 16.53 2.27 -2.47
N LEU A 21 17.66 2.10 -3.16
CA LEU A 21 18.12 0.80 -3.64
C LEU A 21 18.37 -0.20 -2.50
N ASP A 22 18.61 0.28 -1.28
CA ASP A 22 18.69 -0.58 -0.09
C ASP A 22 17.35 -1.15 0.36
N MET A 23 16.22 -0.67 -0.19
CA MET A 23 14.89 -1.19 0.08
C MET A 23 14.62 -2.53 -0.61
N SER A 24 15.57 -3.46 -0.55
CA SER A 24 15.32 -4.81 -1.04
C SER A 24 14.29 -5.55 -0.15
N PRO A 25 13.43 -6.42 -0.74
CA PRO A 25 12.43 -7.18 0.00
C PRO A 25 12.99 -7.90 1.24
N ARG A 26 14.18 -8.48 1.13
CA ARG A 26 14.85 -9.15 2.24
C ARG A 26 15.21 -8.19 3.37
N LYS A 27 15.75 -7.00 3.06
CA LYS A 27 16.09 -6.00 4.08
C LYS A 27 14.85 -5.38 4.70
N ILE A 28 13.78 -5.16 3.92
CA ILE A 28 12.48 -4.70 4.44
C ILE A 28 11.96 -5.70 5.47
N VAL A 29 11.88 -6.98 5.12
CA VAL A 29 11.42 -8.05 6.01
C VAL A 29 12.26 -8.13 7.28
N ALA A 30 13.59 -8.10 7.16
CA ALA A 30 14.49 -8.13 8.31
C ALA A 30 14.26 -6.92 9.24
N THR A 31 14.16 -5.71 8.67
CA THR A 31 13.94 -4.48 9.42
C THR A 31 12.57 -4.47 10.13
N ALA A 32 11.51 -4.90 9.44
CA ALA A 32 10.17 -4.99 10.03
C ALA A 32 10.14 -6.00 11.19
N HIS A 33 10.79 -7.16 11.01
CA HIS A 33 10.90 -8.16 12.08
C HIS A 33 11.68 -7.65 13.29
N GLU A 34 12.83 -6.98 13.09
CA GLU A 34 13.60 -6.35 14.17
C GLU A 34 12.80 -5.31 14.94
N ARG A 35 11.91 -4.58 14.24
CA ARG A 35 11.02 -3.57 14.83
C ARG A 35 9.73 -4.14 15.42
N LYS A 36 9.57 -5.47 15.41
CA LYS A 36 8.43 -6.18 15.97
C LYS A 36 7.10 -5.78 15.33
N ILE A 37 7.12 -5.51 14.05
CA ILE A 37 5.91 -5.33 13.24
C ILE A 37 5.37 -6.72 12.92
N ASP A 38 4.07 -6.92 13.00
CA ASP A 38 3.43 -8.22 12.78
C ASP A 38 2.98 -8.41 11.33
N ILE A 39 2.56 -7.30 10.68
CA ILE A 39 2.02 -7.30 9.32
C ILE A 39 2.64 -6.16 8.54
N ILE A 40 3.19 -6.46 7.36
CA ILE A 40 3.58 -5.45 6.38
C ILE A 40 2.89 -5.70 5.05
N ALA A 41 2.82 -4.66 4.20
CA ALA A 41 2.55 -4.82 2.78
C ALA A 41 3.66 -4.16 1.97
N ILE A 42 4.06 -4.80 0.87
CA ILE A 42 4.88 -4.15 -0.16
C ILE A 42 3.91 -3.53 -1.16
N THR A 43 4.03 -2.22 -1.35
CA THR A 43 3.08 -1.40 -2.12
C THR A 43 3.82 -0.52 -3.11
N ASP A 44 4.66 -1.12 -3.93
CA ASP A 44 5.38 -0.42 -4.97
C ASP A 44 4.41 0.30 -5.92
N HIS A 45 4.86 1.43 -6.49
CA HIS A 45 4.06 2.17 -7.46
C HIS A 45 3.72 1.29 -8.67
N ASN A 46 2.43 1.14 -8.93
CA ASN A 46 1.85 0.48 -10.10
C ASN A 46 2.43 -0.92 -10.43
N SER A 47 3.08 -1.60 -9.48
CA SER A 47 3.71 -2.90 -9.71
C SER A 47 3.73 -3.79 -8.45
N THR A 48 3.83 -5.11 -8.67
CA THR A 48 3.85 -6.13 -7.62
C THR A 48 5.03 -7.09 -7.75
N GLU A 49 5.99 -6.81 -8.63
CA GLU A 49 7.00 -7.79 -9.03
C GLU A 49 7.95 -8.21 -7.90
N ASN A 50 8.19 -7.34 -6.90
CA ASN A 50 9.00 -7.67 -5.73
C ASN A 50 8.24 -8.35 -4.57
N ILE A 51 6.91 -8.51 -4.67
CA ILE A 51 6.09 -9.13 -3.60
C ILE A 51 6.49 -10.58 -3.34
N LYS A 52 6.71 -11.37 -4.40
CA LYS A 52 7.12 -12.79 -4.25
C LYS A 52 8.42 -12.93 -3.49
N ALA A 53 9.37 -12.02 -3.72
CA ALA A 53 10.64 -11.99 -3.00
C ALA A 53 10.44 -11.69 -1.50
N ALA A 54 9.56 -10.74 -1.16
CA ALA A 54 9.24 -10.40 0.22
C ALA A 54 8.55 -11.57 0.96
N ILE A 55 7.57 -12.21 0.33
CA ILE A 55 6.88 -13.38 0.88
C ILE A 55 7.87 -14.52 1.14
N LYS A 56 8.76 -14.81 0.21
CA LYS A 56 9.79 -15.83 0.40
C LYS A 56 10.78 -15.46 1.50
N ALA A 57 11.20 -14.19 1.57
CA ALA A 57 12.11 -13.73 2.61
C ALA A 57 11.50 -13.84 4.02
N SER A 58 10.17 -13.73 4.14
CA SER A 58 9.46 -13.80 5.43
C SER A 58 9.18 -15.21 5.93
N GLN A 59 9.37 -16.27 5.12
CA GLN A 59 8.95 -17.66 5.41
C GLN A 59 9.42 -18.22 6.76
N TYR A 60 10.54 -17.75 7.28
CA TYR A 60 11.11 -18.22 8.55
C TYR A 60 10.98 -17.19 9.68
N THR A 61 10.09 -16.20 9.52
CA THR A 61 9.79 -15.18 10.51
C THR A 61 8.32 -15.26 10.91
N PRO A 62 7.90 -14.70 12.05
CA PRO A 62 6.49 -14.58 12.40
C PRO A 62 5.77 -13.45 11.63
N LEU A 63 6.50 -12.66 10.85
CA LEU A 63 6.00 -11.53 10.08
C LEU A 63 5.10 -12.02 8.93
N THR A 64 3.92 -11.43 8.79
CA THR A 64 3.07 -11.62 7.62
C THR A 64 3.32 -10.52 6.60
N VAL A 65 3.54 -10.90 5.35
CA VAL A 65 3.65 -10.01 4.21
C VAL A 65 2.37 -10.12 3.37
N LEU A 66 1.58 -9.05 3.33
CA LEU A 66 0.45 -8.93 2.41
C LEU A 66 0.93 -8.42 1.05
N ALA A 67 0.22 -8.80 0.01
CA ALA A 67 0.48 -8.30 -1.33
C ALA A 67 -0.23 -6.95 -1.52
N GLY A 68 0.48 -5.96 -2.05
CA GLY A 68 -0.08 -4.63 -2.26
C GLY A 68 0.47 -3.94 -3.50
N MET A 69 -0.16 -2.83 -3.83
CA MET A 69 0.27 -1.90 -4.88
C MET A 69 -0.24 -0.51 -4.51
N GLU A 70 0.61 0.52 -4.65
CA GLU A 70 0.14 1.89 -4.66
C GLU A 70 -0.10 2.33 -6.10
N VAL A 71 -1.37 2.47 -6.48
CA VAL A 71 -1.77 2.80 -7.85
C VAL A 71 -2.00 4.30 -7.98
N THR A 72 -1.47 4.90 -9.05
CA THR A 72 -1.77 6.28 -9.42
C THR A 72 -2.92 6.30 -10.43
N SER A 73 -4.05 6.92 -10.05
CA SER A 73 -5.22 7.06 -10.91
C SER A 73 -5.02 8.11 -12.01
N GLU A 74 -5.99 8.19 -12.95
CA GLU A 74 -6.02 9.23 -13.99
C GLU A 74 -6.03 10.66 -13.40
N GLU A 75 -6.63 10.83 -12.22
CA GLU A 75 -6.66 12.11 -11.50
C GLU A 75 -5.36 12.38 -10.72
N GLU A 76 -4.33 11.55 -10.87
CA GLU A 76 -3.07 11.62 -10.11
C GLU A 76 -3.26 11.46 -8.58
N ALA A 77 -4.28 10.74 -8.15
CA ALA A 77 -4.48 10.37 -6.75
C ALA A 77 -4.01 8.94 -6.50
N HIS A 78 -3.39 8.69 -5.35
CA HIS A 78 -2.87 7.38 -4.98
C HIS A 78 -3.88 6.54 -4.22
N LEU A 79 -3.96 5.26 -4.57
CA LEU A 79 -4.77 4.23 -3.94
C LEU A 79 -3.88 3.06 -3.50
N LEU A 80 -3.90 2.70 -2.22
CA LEU A 80 -3.38 1.41 -1.76
C LEU A 80 -4.40 0.32 -2.06
N ALA A 81 -4.01 -0.61 -2.92
CA ALA A 81 -4.73 -1.83 -3.22
C ALA A 81 -4.04 -3.00 -2.51
N LEU A 82 -4.71 -3.63 -1.53
CA LEU A 82 -4.12 -4.71 -0.73
C LEU A 82 -4.88 -6.01 -0.94
N PHE A 83 -4.14 -7.11 -0.99
CA PHE A 83 -4.68 -8.45 -1.23
C PHE A 83 -4.00 -9.48 -0.32
N ASP A 84 -4.67 -10.57 -0.04
CA ASP A 84 -3.97 -11.80 0.35
C ASP A 84 -3.10 -12.24 -0.85
N HIS A 85 -1.97 -12.89 -0.59
CA HIS A 85 -1.02 -13.27 -1.65
C HIS A 85 -1.54 -14.47 -2.46
N ASP A 86 -2.48 -14.20 -3.33
CA ASP A 86 -3.11 -15.14 -4.24
C ASP A 86 -3.04 -14.63 -5.70
N GLU A 87 -3.75 -15.30 -6.62
CA GLU A 87 -3.80 -14.90 -8.02
C GLU A 87 -4.47 -13.53 -8.25
N SER A 88 -5.24 -13.03 -7.27
CA SER A 88 -5.98 -11.76 -7.40
C SER A 88 -5.04 -10.57 -7.61
N ILE A 89 -3.92 -10.52 -6.84
CA ILE A 89 -2.95 -9.43 -7.00
C ILE A 89 -2.28 -9.44 -8.38
N PHE A 90 -2.00 -10.61 -8.95
CA PHE A 90 -1.38 -10.72 -10.29
C PHE A 90 -2.39 -10.41 -11.40
N THR A 91 -3.66 -10.74 -11.20
CA THR A 91 -4.75 -10.30 -12.07
C THR A 91 -4.87 -8.78 -12.05
N PHE A 92 -4.79 -8.18 -10.85
CA PHE A 92 -4.81 -6.73 -10.69
C PHE A 92 -3.60 -6.06 -11.35
N GLN A 93 -2.39 -6.61 -11.19
CA GLN A 93 -1.19 -6.09 -11.88
C GLN A 93 -1.36 -6.09 -13.41
N THR A 94 -1.88 -7.18 -13.98
CA THR A 94 -2.12 -7.26 -15.42
C THR A 94 -3.08 -6.16 -15.87
N PHE A 95 -4.17 -5.95 -15.13
CA PHE A 95 -5.12 -4.88 -15.39
C PHE A 95 -4.47 -3.49 -15.32
N ILE A 96 -3.60 -3.23 -14.34
CA ILE A 96 -2.88 -1.95 -14.23
C ILE A 96 -1.92 -1.77 -15.40
N TYR A 97 -1.14 -2.77 -15.77
CA TYR A 97 -0.16 -2.68 -16.86
C TYR A 97 -0.80 -2.42 -18.23
N GLU A 98 -2.02 -2.90 -18.48
CA GLU A 98 -2.79 -2.59 -19.69
C GLU A 98 -3.16 -1.11 -19.80
N HIS A 99 -3.12 -0.36 -18.68
CA HIS A 99 -3.52 1.04 -18.58
C HIS A 99 -2.37 1.99 -18.19
N LEU A 100 -1.16 1.45 -18.07
CA LEU A 100 0.04 2.20 -17.72
C LEU A 100 0.91 2.40 -18.96
N MET A 101 1.51 3.58 -19.12
CA MET A 101 2.42 3.84 -20.22
C MET A 101 3.72 3.05 -20.05
N SER A 102 4.17 2.42 -21.11
CA SER A 102 5.50 1.79 -21.19
C SER A 102 6.51 2.74 -21.82
N PHE A 103 7.78 2.65 -21.39
CA PHE A 103 8.84 3.40 -22.04
C PHE A 103 9.21 2.77 -23.38
N PRO A 104 9.46 3.60 -24.43
CA PRO A 104 10.20 3.13 -25.59
C PRO A 104 11.58 2.62 -25.14
N ALA A 105 12.03 1.49 -25.71
CA ALA A 105 13.25 0.81 -25.31
C ALA A 105 14.54 1.68 -25.41
N ASP A 106 14.50 2.76 -26.16
CA ASP A 106 15.59 3.74 -26.35
C ASP A 106 15.55 4.95 -25.40
N GLN A 107 14.46 5.13 -24.64
CA GLN A 107 14.26 6.22 -23.69
C GLN A 107 14.35 5.76 -22.23
N ARG A 108 15.29 4.90 -21.90
CA ARG A 108 15.56 4.51 -20.52
C ARG A 108 16.10 5.70 -19.74
N MET A 109 15.21 6.60 -19.34
CA MET A 109 15.52 7.72 -18.44
C MET A 109 15.19 7.39 -16.97
N ILE A 110 14.99 6.11 -16.64
CA ILE A 110 14.61 5.75 -15.28
C ILE A 110 15.67 4.87 -14.69
N ASP A 111 16.27 5.45 -13.69
CA ASP A 111 17.14 4.78 -12.78
C ASP A 111 16.36 3.70 -12.02
N ASP A 112 16.67 2.41 -12.34
CA ASP A 112 16.64 1.32 -11.39
C ASP A 112 15.26 0.91 -10.81
N GLN A 113 14.27 0.65 -11.67
CA GLN A 113 13.08 -0.11 -11.29
C GLN A 113 13.44 -1.58 -11.14
N VAL A 114 14.16 -1.91 -10.03
CA VAL A 114 14.88 -3.17 -9.90
C VAL A 114 13.97 -4.29 -9.41
N ILE A 115 13.90 -5.37 -10.19
CA ILE A 115 13.25 -6.61 -9.79
C ILE A 115 14.31 -7.52 -9.16
N VAL A 116 14.06 -7.98 -7.93
CA VAL A 116 15.00 -8.80 -7.18
C VAL A 116 14.35 -10.06 -6.62
N ASN A 117 15.17 -11.08 -6.34
CA ASN A 117 14.73 -12.26 -5.61
C ASN A 117 14.93 -12.11 -4.07
N GLU A 118 14.53 -13.13 -3.32
CA GLU A 118 14.62 -13.18 -1.86
C GLU A 118 16.04 -13.15 -1.28
N ASN A 119 17.07 -13.23 -2.12
CA ASN A 119 18.49 -13.17 -1.75
C ASN A 119 19.17 -11.89 -2.23
N ASP A 120 18.40 -10.85 -2.61
CA ASP A 120 18.87 -9.58 -3.18
C ASP A 120 19.55 -9.73 -4.57
N GLY A 121 19.33 -10.85 -5.24
CA GLY A 121 19.82 -11.06 -6.62
C GLY A 121 18.92 -10.34 -7.61
N VAL A 122 19.50 -9.49 -8.47
CA VAL A 122 18.75 -8.79 -9.53
C VAL A 122 18.28 -9.81 -10.57
N GLU A 123 16.95 -9.84 -10.83
CA GLU A 123 16.33 -10.70 -11.85
C GLU A 123 15.98 -9.92 -13.13
N GLY A 124 15.82 -8.60 -13.02
CA GLY A 124 15.49 -7.75 -14.17
C GLY A 124 15.20 -6.31 -13.76
N PHE A 125 14.62 -5.57 -14.70
CA PHE A 125 14.17 -4.20 -14.53
C PHE A 125 12.79 -4.07 -15.16
N ASN A 126 11.90 -3.33 -14.49
CA ASN A 126 10.59 -3.04 -15.03
C ASN A 126 10.70 -1.95 -16.12
N ASP A 127 10.00 -2.13 -17.23
CA ASP A 127 10.02 -1.23 -18.39
C ASP A 127 8.77 -0.32 -18.48
N HIS A 128 7.84 -0.41 -17.52
CA HIS A 128 6.72 0.50 -17.40
C HIS A 128 7.13 1.80 -16.69
N LEU A 129 6.40 2.88 -16.94
CA LEU A 129 6.55 4.14 -16.20
C LEU A 129 5.86 4.01 -14.84
N LEU A 130 6.51 3.38 -13.86
CA LEU A 130 5.88 3.06 -12.58
C LEU A 130 5.43 4.30 -11.79
N LEU A 131 6.08 5.47 -11.95
CA LEU A 131 5.62 6.74 -11.36
C LEU A 131 4.54 7.45 -12.18
N GLY A 132 4.16 6.90 -13.33
CA GLY A 132 3.13 7.49 -14.18
C GLY A 132 1.72 7.23 -13.65
N ALA A 133 0.79 8.12 -14.02
CA ALA A 133 -0.62 7.87 -13.82
C ALA A 133 -1.12 6.79 -14.80
N THR A 134 -2.03 5.94 -14.33
CA THR A 134 -2.81 5.06 -15.20
C THR A 134 -3.88 5.87 -15.94
N SER A 135 -4.46 5.32 -17.00
CA SER A 135 -5.64 5.89 -17.65
C SER A 135 -6.97 5.50 -16.96
N LEU A 136 -6.90 5.07 -15.71
CA LEU A 136 -8.04 4.56 -14.94
C LEU A 136 -8.51 5.60 -13.93
N PRO A 137 -9.80 6.01 -13.98
CA PRO A 137 -10.39 6.83 -12.92
C PRO A 137 -10.28 6.16 -11.55
N PHE A 138 -10.08 6.96 -10.51
CA PHE A 138 -9.92 6.47 -9.13
C PHE A 138 -11.05 5.54 -8.69
N LYS A 139 -12.30 5.87 -9.07
CA LYS A 139 -13.45 5.01 -8.79
C LYS A 139 -13.33 3.63 -9.42
N GLN A 140 -12.88 3.55 -10.67
CA GLN A 140 -12.72 2.27 -11.36
C GLN A 140 -11.64 1.41 -10.70
N LEU A 141 -10.59 2.02 -10.18
CA LEU A 141 -9.56 1.31 -9.40
C LEU A 141 -10.15 0.69 -8.13
N VAL A 142 -10.95 1.47 -7.37
CA VAL A 142 -11.65 0.97 -6.16
C VAL A 142 -12.59 -0.19 -6.49
N ASP A 143 -13.40 -0.03 -7.55
CA ASP A 143 -14.36 -1.06 -7.99
C ASP A 143 -13.62 -2.36 -8.39
N GLU A 144 -12.48 -2.26 -9.07
CA GLU A 144 -11.67 -3.42 -9.48
C GLU A 144 -10.99 -4.10 -8.29
N VAL A 145 -10.46 -3.35 -7.33
CA VAL A 145 -9.90 -3.90 -6.08
C VAL A 145 -10.97 -4.73 -5.36
N HIS A 146 -12.19 -4.20 -5.22
CA HIS A 146 -13.28 -4.92 -4.56
C HIS A 146 -13.77 -6.12 -5.37
N ARG A 147 -13.82 -6.03 -6.70
CA ARG A 147 -14.17 -7.15 -7.59
C ARG A 147 -13.23 -8.35 -7.37
N LEU A 148 -11.96 -8.07 -7.06
CA LEU A 148 -10.92 -9.06 -6.77
C LEU A 148 -10.80 -9.40 -5.26
N ASN A 149 -11.79 -8.99 -4.44
CA ASN A 149 -11.84 -9.17 -2.98
C ASN A 149 -10.72 -8.48 -2.20
N GLY A 150 -9.99 -7.54 -2.81
CA GLY A 150 -8.97 -6.71 -2.17
C GLY A 150 -9.56 -5.65 -1.24
N LEU A 151 -8.69 -4.90 -0.61
CA LEU A 151 -8.97 -3.79 0.31
C LEU A 151 -8.45 -2.50 -0.33
N ALA A 152 -9.31 -1.47 -0.41
CA ALA A 152 -9.05 -0.20 -1.07
C ALA A 152 -8.90 0.94 -0.04
N ILE A 153 -7.71 1.53 0.06
CA ILE A 153 -7.40 2.65 0.98
C ILE A 153 -6.92 3.84 0.17
N ALA A 154 -7.54 5.02 0.31
CA ALA A 154 -6.99 6.22 -0.30
C ALA A 154 -5.72 6.63 0.46
N SER A 155 -4.58 6.73 -0.27
CA SER A 155 -3.28 7.04 0.32
C SER A 155 -3.20 8.48 0.82
N HIS A 156 -2.55 8.67 1.95
CA HIS A 156 -2.10 9.97 2.52
C HIS A 156 -2.97 11.17 2.10
N VAL A 157 -4.28 11.10 2.39
CA VAL A 157 -5.30 12.06 1.90
C VAL A 157 -5.08 13.52 2.29
N ASP A 158 -4.19 13.76 3.25
CA ASP A 158 -3.78 15.07 3.77
C ASP A 158 -2.57 15.69 3.05
N LYS A 159 -1.92 14.97 2.11
CA LYS A 159 -0.80 15.52 1.33
C LYS A 159 -1.31 16.49 0.24
N GLU A 160 -0.48 17.49 -0.08
CA GLU A 160 -0.77 18.49 -1.12
C GLU A 160 -0.67 17.95 -2.55
N SER A 161 -0.06 16.78 -2.74
CA SER A 161 0.09 16.09 -4.03
C SER A 161 -0.28 14.62 -3.91
N PHE A 162 -0.75 14.05 -4.99
CA PHE A 162 -1.13 12.65 -5.11
C PHE A 162 -2.18 12.18 -4.09
N SER A 163 -2.92 13.08 -3.46
CA SER A 163 -4.02 12.74 -2.58
C SER A 163 -5.37 13.03 -3.26
N ILE A 164 -6.37 12.22 -2.95
CA ILE A 164 -7.70 12.40 -3.54
C ILE A 164 -8.30 13.77 -3.19
N ILE A 165 -8.02 14.30 -2.00
CA ILE A 165 -8.52 15.62 -1.57
C ILE A 165 -7.81 16.74 -2.34
N ALA A 166 -6.48 16.63 -2.53
CA ALA A 166 -5.75 17.66 -3.28
C ALA A 166 -6.16 17.69 -4.77
N GLN A 167 -6.40 16.52 -5.36
CA GLN A 167 -6.74 16.40 -6.78
C GLN A 167 -8.22 16.75 -7.08
N LEU A 168 -9.16 16.32 -6.24
CA LEU A 168 -10.58 16.51 -6.48
C LEU A 168 -11.21 17.61 -5.62
N GLY A 169 -10.55 18.07 -4.56
CA GLY A 169 -11.09 19.03 -3.59
C GLY A 169 -12.01 18.42 -2.53
N PHE A 170 -12.42 17.18 -2.69
CA PHE A 170 -13.33 16.45 -1.80
C PHE A 170 -13.19 14.93 -2.03
N ILE A 171 -13.80 14.13 -1.14
CA ILE A 171 -13.94 12.69 -1.36
C ILE A 171 -15.35 12.41 -1.88
N PRO A 172 -15.52 11.92 -3.13
CA PRO A 172 -16.82 11.60 -3.70
C PRO A 172 -17.66 10.66 -2.82
N ASP A 173 -18.98 10.92 -2.73
CA ASP A 173 -19.87 10.15 -1.87
C ASP A 173 -20.11 8.70 -2.34
N ASP A 174 -19.89 8.44 -3.62
CA ASP A 174 -20.08 7.13 -4.24
C ASP A 174 -18.82 6.25 -4.21
N LEU A 175 -17.73 6.72 -3.62
CA LEU A 175 -16.52 5.90 -3.39
C LEU A 175 -16.69 5.00 -2.17
N GLN A 176 -16.53 3.71 -2.40
CA GLN A 176 -16.63 2.67 -1.37
C GLN A 176 -15.23 2.34 -0.81
N LEU A 177 -14.55 3.32 -0.22
CA LEU A 177 -13.24 3.12 0.40
C LEU A 177 -13.37 2.35 1.71
N ASP A 178 -12.45 1.42 1.96
CA ASP A 178 -12.38 0.66 3.21
C ASP A 178 -11.75 1.51 4.34
N ALA A 179 -10.82 2.41 4.01
CA ALA A 179 -10.20 3.35 4.94
C ALA A 179 -9.58 4.55 4.20
N LEU A 180 -9.15 5.55 4.97
CA LEU A 180 -8.27 6.62 4.50
C LEU A 180 -6.97 6.58 5.27
N GLU A 181 -5.85 6.70 4.57
CA GLU A 181 -4.55 6.86 5.19
C GLU A 181 -4.26 8.34 5.46
N ILE A 182 -3.81 8.64 6.68
CA ILE A 182 -3.29 9.94 7.09
C ILE A 182 -1.76 9.86 7.13
N SER A 183 -1.10 10.83 6.51
CA SER A 183 0.37 10.86 6.42
C SER A 183 1.04 10.90 7.81
N THR A 184 2.36 10.69 7.81
CA THR A 184 3.18 10.77 9.03
C THR A 184 3.23 12.18 9.63
N PHE A 185 2.88 13.21 8.86
CA PHE A 185 3.00 14.63 9.25
C PHE A 185 1.79 15.19 9.99
N MET A 186 0.65 14.49 9.96
CA MET A 186 -0.60 14.97 10.55
C MET A 186 -1.14 13.96 11.57
N SER A 187 -1.77 14.46 12.66
CA SER A 187 -2.51 13.60 13.58
C SER A 187 -3.92 13.30 13.04
N ILE A 188 -4.54 12.23 13.52
CA ILE A 188 -5.91 11.87 13.16
C ILE A 188 -6.90 13.00 13.55
N ASP A 189 -6.72 13.63 14.71
CA ASP A 189 -7.59 14.73 15.16
C ASP A 189 -7.45 15.97 14.29
N GLN A 190 -6.23 16.28 13.88
CA GLN A 190 -5.98 17.37 12.90
C GLN A 190 -6.65 17.06 11.56
N ALA A 191 -6.50 15.84 11.05
CA ALA A 191 -7.12 15.43 9.80
C ALA A 191 -8.66 15.55 9.85
N LYS A 192 -9.29 15.06 10.91
CA LYS A 192 -10.74 15.17 11.13
C LYS A 192 -11.23 16.62 11.18
N THR A 193 -10.39 17.52 11.69
CA THR A 193 -10.73 18.95 11.80
C THR A 193 -10.57 19.70 10.49
N LEU A 194 -9.43 19.45 9.79
CA LEU A 194 -9.09 20.17 8.56
C LEU A 194 -9.80 19.62 7.33
N PHE A 195 -10.09 18.32 7.33
CA PHE A 195 -10.75 17.61 6.23
C PHE A 195 -12.01 16.88 6.72
N PRO A 196 -13.16 17.57 6.87
CA PRO A 196 -14.37 17.00 7.45
C PRO A 196 -14.87 15.72 6.76
N ASP A 197 -14.62 15.56 5.46
CA ASP A 197 -14.98 14.36 4.69
C ASP A 197 -14.33 13.09 5.27
N THR A 198 -13.18 13.21 5.93
CA THR A 198 -12.49 12.07 6.54
C THR A 198 -13.28 11.42 7.67
N ASN A 199 -14.23 12.15 8.30
CA ASN A 199 -15.07 11.61 9.37
C ASN A 199 -16.02 10.49 8.92
N ARG A 200 -16.19 10.31 7.61
CA ARG A 200 -17.05 9.25 7.05
C ARG A 200 -16.36 7.88 7.02
N PHE A 201 -15.04 7.84 7.22
CA PHE A 201 -14.22 6.65 7.01
C PHE A 201 -13.38 6.32 8.23
N PRO A 202 -13.00 5.05 8.43
CA PRO A 202 -11.94 4.70 9.36
C PRO A 202 -10.61 5.31 8.88
N LEU A 203 -9.81 5.82 9.81
CA LEU A 203 -8.51 6.43 9.52
C LEU A 203 -7.39 5.49 9.96
N VAL A 204 -6.41 5.32 9.11
CA VAL A 204 -5.22 4.51 9.36
C VAL A 204 -3.95 5.33 9.14
N LYS A 205 -2.83 4.86 9.69
CA LYS A 205 -1.52 5.48 9.50
C LYS A 205 -0.50 4.39 9.23
N PHE A 206 0.31 4.60 8.19
CA PHE A 206 1.42 3.72 7.83
C PHE A 206 2.67 4.58 7.60
N SER A 207 3.81 3.93 7.37
CA SER A 207 5.07 4.65 7.28
C SER A 207 5.30 5.36 5.95
N ASP A 208 4.72 4.89 4.86
CA ASP A 208 5.04 5.33 3.50
C ASP A 208 6.57 5.29 3.29
N ALA A 209 7.17 4.16 3.69
CA ALA A 209 8.62 4.04 3.82
C ALA A 209 9.29 3.88 2.46
N HIS A 210 10.22 4.81 2.18
CA HIS A 210 11.12 4.80 1.02
C HIS A 210 12.57 4.50 1.41
N TYR A 211 12.86 4.42 2.71
CA TYR A 211 14.15 4.08 3.31
C TYR A 211 13.95 3.11 4.46
N LEU A 212 14.90 2.19 4.69
CA LEU A 212 14.84 1.22 5.79
C LEU A 212 14.61 1.86 7.16
N LYS A 213 15.19 3.07 7.39
CA LYS A 213 15.01 3.82 8.64
C LYS A 213 13.57 4.26 8.89
N ASP A 214 12.73 4.31 7.85
CA ASP A 214 11.37 4.85 7.93
C ASP A 214 10.32 3.76 8.20
N ILE A 215 10.62 2.48 7.92
CA ILE A 215 9.73 1.34 8.19
C ILE A 215 9.27 1.39 9.66
N GLY A 216 7.97 1.33 9.91
CA GLY A 216 7.39 1.33 11.25
C GLY A 216 7.45 2.66 11.99
N LYS A 217 7.81 3.79 11.36
CA LYS A 217 7.70 5.12 11.97
C LYS A 217 6.25 5.48 12.29
N GLN A 218 5.33 4.99 11.49
CA GLN A 218 3.90 5.00 11.74
C GLN A 218 3.35 3.61 11.46
N THR A 219 2.42 3.19 12.31
CA THR A 219 1.77 1.88 12.22
C THR A 219 0.33 2.02 12.65
N THR A 220 -0.51 1.09 12.28
CA THR A 220 -1.86 0.94 12.79
C THR A 220 -1.95 -0.32 13.63
N ASN A 221 -2.44 -0.19 14.88
CA ASN A 221 -2.66 -1.34 15.75
C ASN A 221 -4.07 -1.89 15.55
N LEU A 222 -4.17 -3.19 15.32
CA LEU A 222 -5.40 -3.88 14.95
C LEU A 222 -5.73 -4.98 15.97
N LEU A 223 -6.99 -5.08 16.37
CA LEU A 223 -7.51 -6.23 17.10
C LEU A 223 -8.22 -7.16 16.11
N ILE A 224 -7.54 -8.22 15.69
CA ILE A 224 -8.01 -9.18 14.67
C ILE A 224 -7.71 -10.62 15.11
N GLN A 225 -8.24 -11.60 14.36
CA GLN A 225 -7.98 -13.01 14.64
C GLN A 225 -6.73 -13.52 13.94
N GLU A 226 -6.54 -13.13 12.69
CA GLU A 226 -5.43 -13.52 11.82
C GLU A 226 -5.14 -12.40 10.80
N PRO A 227 -3.92 -12.32 10.25
CA PRO A 227 -3.51 -11.24 9.36
C PRO A 227 -3.97 -11.50 7.91
N THR A 228 -5.27 -11.34 7.64
CA THR A 228 -5.89 -11.51 6.32
C THR A 228 -6.69 -10.28 5.93
N ILE A 229 -6.89 -10.08 4.63
CA ILE A 229 -7.70 -8.98 4.09
C ILE A 229 -9.12 -8.96 4.68
N ASN A 230 -9.74 -10.13 4.84
CA ASN A 230 -11.07 -10.21 5.44
C ASN A 230 -11.09 -9.72 6.90
N GLU A 231 -10.10 -10.06 7.70
CA GLU A 231 -9.99 -9.61 9.10
C GLU A 231 -9.69 -8.10 9.17
N LEU A 232 -8.89 -7.57 8.23
CA LEU A 232 -8.65 -6.12 8.11
C LEU A 232 -9.95 -5.37 7.78
N LYS A 233 -10.74 -5.85 6.81
CA LYS A 233 -12.07 -5.29 6.49
C LYS A 233 -12.99 -5.26 7.71
N LEU A 234 -13.04 -6.35 8.46
CA LEU A 234 -13.82 -6.41 9.70
C LEU A 234 -13.32 -5.40 10.76
N ALA A 235 -12.00 -5.23 10.88
CA ALA A 235 -11.41 -4.28 11.83
C ALA A 235 -11.69 -2.83 11.44
N PHE A 236 -11.59 -2.49 10.17
CA PHE A 236 -11.90 -1.16 9.66
C PHE A 236 -13.39 -0.85 9.79
N ALA A 237 -14.25 -1.81 9.54
CA ALA A 237 -15.70 -1.69 9.77
C ALA A 237 -16.10 -1.75 11.27
N ASN A 238 -15.15 -1.86 12.21
CA ASN A 238 -15.40 -2.06 13.64
C ASN A 238 -16.46 -3.14 13.91
N SER A 239 -16.31 -4.27 13.25
CA SER A 239 -17.32 -5.35 13.17
C SER A 239 -16.86 -6.63 13.87
N GLN A 240 -17.81 -7.36 14.46
CA GLN A 240 -17.60 -8.67 15.09
C GLN A 240 -16.48 -8.67 16.15
N GLY A 241 -16.29 -7.53 16.85
CA GLY A 241 -15.25 -7.35 17.87
C GLY A 241 -13.85 -7.04 17.31
N ARG A 242 -13.68 -7.03 15.98
CA ARG A 242 -12.45 -6.54 15.33
C ARG A 242 -12.50 -5.03 15.28
N LYS A 243 -11.34 -4.37 15.45
CA LYS A 243 -11.27 -2.91 15.43
C LYS A 243 -9.84 -2.39 15.26
N ILE A 244 -9.72 -1.12 14.88
CA ILE A 244 -8.50 -0.34 15.02
C ILE A 244 -8.37 0.09 16.48
N LEU A 245 -7.18 -0.11 17.09
CA LEU A 245 -6.93 0.18 18.50
C LEU A 245 -6.47 1.62 18.78
N ASP A 246 -5.84 2.29 17.81
CA ASP A 246 -5.19 3.61 17.97
C ASP A 246 -6.15 4.81 17.78
N GLN A 247 -7.44 4.58 17.71
CA GLN A 247 -8.45 5.64 17.56
C GLN A 247 -9.04 6.15 18.88
N VAL A 248 -8.24 6.11 19.95
CA VAL A 248 -8.63 6.65 21.26
C VAL A 248 -7.96 7.97 21.51
#